data_10a66a5f01315bd32e1937488918c736
#
_entry.id   10a66a5f01315bd32e1937488918c736
#
_cell.length_a   1.000
_cell.length_b   1.000
_cell.length_c   1.000
_cell.angle_alpha   90.00
_cell.angle_beta   90.00
_cell.angle_gamma   90.00
#
_symmetry.space_group_name_H-M   'P 1'
#
loop_
_entity.id
_entity.type
_entity.pdbx_description
1 polymer ?
#
loop_
_entity_poly.entity_id
_entity_poly.type
_entity_poly.pdbx_seq_one_letter_code
_entity_poly.pdbx_strand_id
1 'polypeptide(L)'
;MDLYHPAPAPGSLEERVYTTVLADGAEDAVMSPMCWSVGNRLPFLLCHGERDSERVMRSNQRLFALLQLQHGPVRRVVHGDREHFQTHSDLRQADHPWYADLARMVATGEP
;
A
#
# COMPACT_ATOMS: atom_id res chain seq x y z
N MET A 1 -4.11 -4.44 5.37
CA MET A 1 -4.39 -4.52 6.82
C MET A 1 -3.12 -4.92 7.53
N ASP A 2 -2.89 -4.48 8.71
CA ASP A 2 -1.71 -4.84 9.48
C ASP A 2 -2.04 -4.93 10.98
N LEU A 3 -1.39 -5.86 11.67
CA LEU A 3 -1.59 -6.14 13.10
C LEU A 3 -1.30 -4.96 14.04
N TYR A 4 -0.64 -3.94 13.56
CA TYR A 4 -0.18 -2.82 14.37
C TYR A 4 -1.16 -1.66 14.39
N HIS A 5 -2.27 -1.78 13.66
CA HIS A 5 -3.34 -0.80 13.77
C HIS A 5 -4.25 -1.12 14.96
N PRO A 6 -4.73 -0.10 15.64
CA PRO A 6 -5.81 -0.29 16.61
C PRO A 6 -7.03 -0.88 15.92
N ALA A 7 -7.86 -1.58 16.68
CA ALA A 7 -9.13 -2.08 16.16
C ALA A 7 -9.91 -0.95 15.47
N PRO A 8 -10.59 -1.23 14.36
CA PRO A 8 -11.41 -0.23 13.68
C PRO A 8 -12.45 0.36 14.62
N ALA A 9 -12.74 1.64 14.44
CA ALA A 9 -13.79 2.30 15.23
C ALA A 9 -15.15 1.65 14.96
N PRO A 10 -15.96 1.38 15.99
CA PRO A 10 -17.30 0.80 15.82
C PRO A 10 -18.16 1.62 14.83
N GLY A 11 -18.81 0.93 13.90
CA GLY A 11 -19.65 1.55 12.86
C GLY A 11 -18.87 2.17 11.68
N SER A 12 -17.54 2.13 11.69
CA SER A 12 -16.73 2.67 10.60
C SER A 12 -16.77 1.77 9.35
N LEU A 13 -16.42 2.36 8.20
CA LEU A 13 -16.21 1.59 6.98
C LEU A 13 -15.11 0.53 7.16
N GLU A 14 -14.08 0.86 7.91
CA GLU A 14 -12.96 -0.04 8.21
C GLU A 14 -13.41 -1.26 9.00
N GLU A 15 -14.29 -1.09 10.00
CA GLU A 15 -14.87 -2.21 10.74
C GLU A 15 -15.68 -3.12 9.80
N ARG A 16 -16.47 -2.53 8.90
CA ARG A 16 -17.24 -3.30 7.92
C ARG A 16 -16.34 -4.10 6.97
N VAL A 17 -15.23 -3.52 6.54
CA VAL A 17 -14.24 -4.24 5.73
C VAL A 17 -13.64 -5.40 6.52
N TYR A 18 -13.23 -5.16 7.77
CA TYR A 18 -12.69 -6.19 8.66
C TYR A 18 -13.65 -7.37 8.83
N THR A 19 -14.88 -7.09 9.19
CA THR A 19 -15.90 -8.12 9.46
C THR A 19 -16.41 -8.83 8.19
N THR A 20 -16.17 -8.23 7.02
CA THR A 20 -16.56 -8.85 5.73
C THR A 20 -15.45 -9.71 5.16
N VAL A 21 -14.19 -9.30 5.34
CA VAL A 21 -13.02 -9.95 4.71
C VAL A 21 -12.41 -11.01 5.62
N LEU A 22 -12.44 -10.80 6.93
CA LEU A 22 -11.85 -11.70 7.92
C LEU A 22 -12.94 -12.46 8.66
N ALA A 23 -12.78 -13.77 8.80
CA ALA A 23 -13.67 -14.57 9.66
C ALA A 23 -13.40 -14.27 11.15
N ASP A 24 -12.13 -13.99 11.48
CA ASP A 24 -11.68 -13.58 12.81
C ASP A 24 -10.63 -12.46 12.65
N GLY A 25 -10.66 -11.46 13.53
CA GLY A 25 -9.67 -10.40 13.56
C GLY A 25 -8.22 -10.90 13.75
N ALA A 26 -8.03 -12.06 14.36
CA ALA A 26 -6.72 -12.70 14.48
C ALA A 26 -6.13 -13.14 13.12
N GLU A 27 -6.96 -13.31 12.10
CA GLU A 27 -6.51 -13.65 10.75
C GLU A 27 -5.82 -12.50 10.02
N ASP A 28 -5.92 -11.28 10.52
CA ASP A 28 -5.28 -10.12 9.87
C ASP A 28 -3.78 -10.34 9.64
N ALA A 29 -3.09 -10.99 10.56
CA ALA A 29 -1.68 -11.32 10.41
C ALA A 29 -1.41 -12.23 9.22
N VAL A 30 -2.21 -13.27 9.06
CA VAL A 30 -2.04 -14.26 8.00
C VAL A 30 -2.49 -13.71 6.66
N MET A 31 -3.53 -12.89 6.66
CA MET A 31 -4.09 -12.30 5.44
C MET A 31 -3.41 -10.99 5.01
N SER A 32 -2.57 -10.41 5.87
CA SER A 32 -1.86 -9.16 5.55
C SER A 32 -0.67 -9.41 4.65
N PRO A 33 -0.60 -8.81 3.44
CA PRO A 33 0.56 -8.92 2.54
C PRO A 33 1.88 -8.50 3.19
N MET A 34 1.82 -7.61 4.17
CA MET A 34 2.96 -7.12 4.92
C MET A 34 3.71 -8.25 5.64
N CYS A 35 2.98 -9.23 6.18
CA CYS A 35 3.57 -10.36 6.89
C CYS A 35 4.31 -11.35 5.96
N TRP A 36 4.13 -11.23 4.64
CA TRP A 36 4.73 -12.09 3.62
C TRP A 36 5.84 -11.40 2.84
N SER A 37 6.31 -10.26 3.30
CA SER A 37 7.37 -9.49 2.63
C SER A 37 8.77 -10.10 2.75
N VAL A 38 8.99 -10.99 3.72
CA VAL A 38 10.30 -11.60 3.97
C VAL A 38 10.77 -12.42 2.77
N GLY A 39 12.01 -12.16 2.35
CA GLY A 39 12.62 -12.83 1.19
C GLY A 39 12.22 -12.23 -0.16
N ASN A 40 11.49 -11.12 -0.18
CA ASN A 40 11.10 -10.47 -1.41
C ASN A 40 12.30 -10.07 -2.27
N ARG A 41 12.24 -10.38 -3.57
CA ARG A 41 13.23 -10.00 -4.58
C ARG A 41 12.63 -9.20 -5.73
N LEU A 42 11.31 -9.02 -5.73
CA LEU A 42 10.62 -8.28 -6.78
C LEU A 42 10.71 -6.77 -6.52
N PRO A 43 10.75 -5.96 -7.57
CA PRO A 43 10.67 -4.51 -7.43
C PRO A 43 9.28 -4.08 -6.95
N PHE A 44 9.24 -3.07 -6.10
CA PHE A 44 8.00 -2.49 -5.59
C PHE A 44 7.97 -0.98 -5.77
N LEU A 45 6.90 -0.48 -6.36
CA LEU A 45 6.53 0.92 -6.38
C LEU A 45 5.29 1.11 -5.51
N LEU A 46 5.45 1.71 -4.34
CA LEU A 46 4.38 1.99 -3.40
C LEU A 46 3.89 3.42 -3.57
N CYS A 47 2.59 3.60 -3.79
CA CYS A 47 1.99 4.91 -3.96
C CYS A 47 0.83 5.13 -2.99
N HIS A 48 0.66 6.36 -2.52
CA HIS A 48 -0.53 6.80 -1.81
C HIS A 48 -0.70 8.32 -1.93
N GLY A 49 -1.87 8.82 -1.57
CA GLY A 49 -2.13 10.25 -1.51
C GLY A 49 -1.64 10.88 -0.20
N GLU A 50 -1.24 12.15 -0.26
CA GLU A 50 -0.85 12.90 0.93
C GLU A 50 -2.01 13.05 1.93
N ARG A 51 -3.24 13.10 1.43
CA ARG A 51 -4.48 13.19 2.22
C ARG A 51 -5.23 11.86 2.32
N ASP A 52 -4.52 10.76 2.14
CA ASP A 52 -5.08 9.43 2.33
C ASP A 52 -5.42 9.17 3.81
N SER A 53 -6.18 8.13 4.10
CA SER A 53 -6.48 7.78 5.48
C SER A 53 -5.18 7.46 6.25
N GLU A 54 -5.18 7.77 7.55
CA GLU A 54 -4.02 7.49 8.41
C GLU A 54 -3.62 6.02 8.36
N ARG A 55 -4.59 5.12 8.26
CA ARG A 55 -4.36 3.68 8.13
C ARG A 55 -3.57 3.36 6.85
N VAL A 56 -3.98 3.89 5.71
CA VAL A 56 -3.30 3.66 4.42
C VAL A 56 -1.88 4.22 4.46
N MET A 57 -1.71 5.45 4.95
CA MET A 57 -0.40 6.09 5.06
C MET A 57 0.55 5.29 5.96
N ARG A 58 0.09 4.85 7.13
CA ARG A 58 0.88 4.04 8.07
C ARG A 58 1.22 2.66 7.50
N SER A 59 0.25 1.97 6.92
CA SER A 59 0.49 0.66 6.32
C SER A 59 1.49 0.75 5.17
N ASN A 60 1.37 1.77 4.32
CA ASN A 60 2.30 2.02 3.23
C ASN A 60 3.73 2.29 3.75
N GLN A 61 3.87 3.12 4.78
CA GLN A 61 5.16 3.42 5.40
C GLN A 61 5.80 2.17 6.02
N ARG A 62 5.03 1.33 6.70
CA ARG A 62 5.52 0.09 7.32
C ARG A 62 5.94 -0.93 6.29
N LEU A 63 5.11 -1.14 5.26
CA LEU A 63 5.46 -2.04 4.17
C LEU A 63 6.74 -1.57 3.47
N PHE A 64 6.87 -0.27 3.22
CA PHE A 64 8.09 0.31 2.66
C PHE A 64 9.32 -0.02 3.51
N ALA A 65 9.25 0.20 4.82
CA ALA A 65 10.35 -0.09 5.74
C ALA A 65 10.72 -1.58 5.76
N LEU A 66 9.73 -2.48 5.73
CA LEU A 66 9.98 -3.92 5.66
C LEU A 66 10.62 -4.35 4.34
N LEU A 67 10.15 -3.78 3.22
CA LEU A 67 10.71 -4.09 1.90
C LEU A 67 12.14 -3.56 1.73
N GLN A 68 12.49 -2.43 2.37
CA GLN A 68 13.86 -1.92 2.37
C GLN A 68 14.87 -2.88 3.05
N LEU A 69 14.41 -3.78 3.90
CA LEU A 69 15.22 -4.81 4.53
C LEU A 69 15.36 -6.06 3.64
N GLN A 70 14.69 -6.09 2.49
CA GLN A 70 14.71 -7.23 1.58
C GLN A 70 15.65 -6.98 0.40
N HIS A 71 15.78 -7.97 -0.48
CA HIS A 71 16.70 -7.91 -1.62
C HIS A 71 16.11 -7.20 -2.86
N GLY A 72 14.80 -7.09 -2.94
CA GLY A 72 14.12 -6.40 -4.05
C GLY A 72 14.19 -4.89 -3.87
N PRO A 73 14.37 -4.12 -4.96
CA PRO A 73 14.35 -2.67 -4.88
C PRO A 73 12.95 -2.16 -4.58
N VAL A 74 12.87 -1.08 -3.80
CA VAL A 74 11.60 -0.46 -3.41
C VAL A 74 11.69 1.06 -3.47
N ARG A 75 10.67 1.67 -4.04
CA ARG A 75 10.47 3.13 -4.03
C ARG A 75 9.07 3.46 -3.50
N ARG A 76 8.97 4.59 -2.81
CA ARG A 76 7.69 5.14 -2.34
C ARG A 76 7.45 6.52 -2.94
N VAL A 77 6.24 6.72 -3.45
CA VAL A 77 5.77 7.99 -4.00
C VAL A 77 4.53 8.44 -3.23
N VAL A 78 4.56 9.68 -2.76
CA VAL A 78 3.40 10.34 -2.15
C VAL A 78 2.86 11.36 -3.13
N HIS A 79 1.61 11.19 -3.54
CA HIS A 79 0.96 12.12 -4.45
C HIS A 79 0.42 13.31 -3.65
N GLY A 80 1.02 14.48 -3.90
CA GLY A 80 0.67 15.71 -3.19
C GLY A 80 -0.80 16.09 -3.38
N ASP A 81 -1.44 16.53 -2.30
CA ASP A 81 -2.82 17.02 -2.29
C ASP A 81 -3.87 16.03 -2.85
N ARG A 82 -3.60 14.73 -2.79
CA ARG A 82 -4.50 13.66 -3.25
C ARG A 82 -5.03 12.83 -2.10
N GLU A 83 -6.33 12.53 -2.15
CA GLU A 83 -6.99 11.54 -1.29
C GLU A 83 -6.98 10.16 -1.96
N HIS A 84 -7.46 9.16 -1.24
CA HIS A 84 -7.46 7.76 -1.66
C HIS A 84 -8.06 7.53 -3.07
N PHE A 85 -9.23 8.08 -3.35
CA PHE A 85 -9.91 7.88 -4.64
C PHE A 85 -9.29 8.71 -5.77
N GLN A 86 -8.71 9.86 -5.46
CA GLN A 86 -8.06 10.70 -6.45
C GLN A 86 -6.81 10.04 -7.03
N THR A 87 -6.05 9.31 -6.23
CA THR A 87 -4.89 8.56 -6.72
C THR A 87 -5.26 7.54 -7.79
N HIS A 88 -6.46 6.97 -7.74
CA HIS A 88 -6.97 6.06 -8.76
C HIS A 88 -7.59 6.79 -9.95
N SER A 89 -8.37 7.84 -9.69
CA SER A 89 -9.04 8.58 -10.76
C SER A 89 -8.06 9.31 -11.67
N ASP A 90 -6.96 9.79 -11.12
CA ASP A 90 -5.92 10.47 -11.89
C ASP A 90 -5.22 9.54 -12.90
N LEU A 91 -5.22 8.23 -12.67
CA LEU A 91 -4.71 7.24 -13.62
C LEU A 91 -5.52 7.14 -14.93
N ARG A 92 -6.65 7.84 -15.05
CA ARG A 92 -7.37 8.01 -16.32
C ARG A 92 -6.62 8.93 -17.29
N GLN A 93 -5.68 9.73 -16.79
CA GLN A 93 -4.82 10.59 -17.59
C GLN A 93 -3.69 9.74 -18.16
N ALA A 94 -3.63 9.62 -19.48
CA ALA A 94 -2.65 8.76 -20.16
C ALA A 94 -1.19 9.22 -19.96
N ASP A 95 -0.98 10.49 -19.64
CA ASP A 95 0.31 11.11 -19.36
C ASP A 95 0.66 11.15 -17.86
N HIS A 96 -0.11 10.47 -17.02
CA HIS A 96 0.16 10.44 -15.58
C HIS A 96 1.56 9.83 -15.31
N PRO A 97 2.39 10.47 -14.47
CA PRO A 97 3.79 10.05 -14.23
C PRO A 97 3.95 8.59 -13.79
N TRP A 98 2.93 8.01 -13.17
CA TRP A 98 2.92 6.60 -12.75
C TRP A 98 3.18 5.63 -13.93
N TYR A 99 2.69 5.95 -15.14
CA TYR A 99 2.91 5.10 -16.31
C TYR A 99 4.37 5.10 -16.76
N ALA A 100 5.06 6.23 -16.65
CA ALA A 100 6.48 6.31 -16.93
C ALA A 100 7.30 5.54 -15.88
N ASP A 101 6.93 5.62 -14.61
CA ASP A 101 7.54 4.85 -13.53
C ASP A 101 7.34 3.35 -13.74
N LEU A 102 6.13 2.92 -14.09
CA LEU A 102 5.84 1.52 -14.39
C LEU A 102 6.66 1.01 -15.60
N ALA A 103 6.69 1.78 -16.68
CA ALA A 103 7.46 1.41 -17.88
C ALA A 103 8.96 1.28 -17.55
N ARG A 104 9.51 2.19 -16.76
CA ARG A 104 10.90 2.11 -16.30
C ARG A 104 11.13 0.85 -15.46
N MET A 105 10.26 0.58 -14.49
CA MET A 105 10.37 -0.60 -13.63
C MET A 105 10.31 -1.91 -14.42
N VAL A 106 9.45 -2.00 -15.43
CA VAL A 106 9.37 -3.17 -16.33
C VAL A 106 10.65 -3.32 -17.15
N ALA A 107 11.21 -2.22 -17.66
CA ALA A 107 12.39 -2.25 -18.51
C ALA A 107 13.70 -2.52 -17.77
N THR A 108 13.82 -2.04 -16.53
CA THR A 108 15.09 -2.04 -15.78
C THR A 108 15.08 -2.89 -14.52
N GLY A 109 13.91 -3.29 -14.02
CA GLY A 109 13.75 -3.90 -12.70
C GLY A 109 13.86 -2.90 -11.54
N GLU A 110 13.94 -1.58 -11.82
CA GLU A 110 14.09 -0.51 -10.81
C GLU A 110 12.83 0.35 -10.74
N PRO A 111 12.21 0.51 -9.54
CA PRO A 111 11.00 1.30 -9.36
C PRO A 111 11.23 2.81 -9.41
#